data_8b651d0e68a99d38ca30191c2f64aa3f
#
_entry.id   8b651d0e68a99d38ca30191c2f64aa3f
#
_cell.length_a   1.000
_cell.length_b   1.000
_cell.length_c   1.000
_cell.angle_alpha   90.00
_cell.angle_beta   90.00
_cell.angle_gamma   90.00
#
_symmetry.space_group_name_H-M   'P 1'
#
loop_
_entity.id
_entity.type
_entity.pdbx_description
1 polymer ?
#
loop_
_entity_poly.entity_id
_entity_poly.type
_entity_poly.pdbx_seq_one_letter_code
_entity_poly.pdbx_strand_id
1 'polypeptide(L)'
;MQKKIITHSLLFFVTFLCVITSGKNVLAQDIGGADFSARPILEKHQTNNKTGYWWLDVKPGEEINLEIQINNGKQKNTFDITSNQAVTNPNFVIDYSLKKEEAHKYLSSTKLFDFYNNVFIGDSKNPGSKTIVLQADESKKIPIKIKIPASWKNNISIGGINVTRRATEEEKGQSLVNIYSSAFALILQSGRQDDSFSVSLSAGDLKTDEQSIRLQNYKDILQEKTKLQATIKDQKGTLYSSLDYSSGTIVPNAKIDLPLNVKKELQKGKEYELSIMATKEDKTLKETYLLKVDDKGKVQVTSALKPQKNKSFQLILLGLAALAIGGAGIIIYGTKKRKGKK
;
A
#
# COMPACT_ATOMS: atom_id res chain seq x y z
N MET A 1 25.21 61.93 -34.21
CA MET A 1 25.20 60.51 -33.85
C MET A 1 24.08 60.13 -32.86
N GLN A 2 23.70 60.93 -31.91
CA GLN A 2 22.67 60.60 -30.92
C GLN A 2 21.24 60.38 -31.46
N LYS A 3 20.79 61.11 -32.47
CA LYS A 3 19.43 60.97 -33.05
C LYS A 3 19.20 59.61 -33.73
N LYS A 4 20.24 59.02 -34.36
CA LYS A 4 20.10 57.70 -34.99
C LYS A 4 20.00 56.52 -33.99
N ILE A 5 20.64 56.63 -32.84
CA ILE A 5 20.63 55.63 -31.78
C ILE A 5 19.23 55.58 -31.12
N ILE A 6 18.59 56.72 -30.90
CA ILE A 6 17.25 56.79 -30.32
C ILE A 6 16.20 56.20 -31.25
N THR A 7 16.31 56.41 -32.56
CA THR A 7 15.36 55.86 -33.55
C THR A 7 15.46 54.32 -33.64
N HIS A 8 16.67 53.76 -33.58
CA HIS A 8 16.84 52.29 -33.59
C HIS A 8 16.40 51.65 -32.29
N SER A 9 16.62 52.31 -31.14
CA SER A 9 16.20 51.82 -29.86
C SER A 9 14.65 51.83 -29.74
N LEU A 10 13.99 52.88 -30.27
CA LEU A 10 12.52 52.96 -30.28
C LEU A 10 11.89 51.92 -31.22
N LEU A 11 12.51 51.67 -32.39
CA LEU A 11 12.04 50.64 -33.32
C LEU A 11 12.18 49.20 -32.73
N PHE A 12 13.28 48.94 -32.00
CA PHE A 12 13.47 47.67 -31.31
C PHE A 12 12.49 47.47 -30.19
N PHE A 13 12.12 48.52 -29.45
CA PHE A 13 11.15 48.44 -28.36
C PHE A 13 9.70 48.21 -28.87
N VAL A 14 9.33 48.82 -30.02
CA VAL A 14 8.03 48.62 -30.66
C VAL A 14 7.92 47.23 -31.25
N THR A 15 8.99 46.69 -31.88
CA THR A 15 8.97 45.30 -32.37
C THR A 15 8.95 44.29 -31.24
N PHE A 16 9.60 44.54 -30.09
CA PHE A 16 9.53 43.70 -28.91
C PHE A 16 8.17 43.73 -28.27
N LEU A 17 7.49 44.87 -28.22
CA LEU A 17 6.14 45.00 -27.67
C LEU A 17 5.09 44.30 -28.59
N CYS A 18 5.26 44.30 -29.90
CA CYS A 18 4.40 43.57 -30.83
C CYS A 18 4.53 42.05 -30.73
N VAL A 19 5.70 41.54 -30.34
CA VAL A 19 5.90 40.09 -30.10
C VAL A 19 5.19 39.63 -28.81
N ILE A 20 5.08 40.49 -27.80
CA ILE A 20 4.39 40.14 -26.55
C ILE A 20 2.87 40.12 -26.73
N THR A 21 2.31 40.93 -27.65
CA THR A 21 0.86 40.98 -27.91
C THR A 21 0.35 39.92 -28.88
N SER A 22 1.26 39.17 -29.56
CA SER A 22 0.91 38.04 -30.43
C SER A 22 0.82 36.72 -29.66
N GLY A 23 0.81 36.73 -28.33
CA GLY A 23 0.45 35.58 -27.52
C GLY A 23 -0.94 35.12 -27.93
N LYS A 24 -1.04 34.21 -28.90
CA LYS A 24 -2.23 33.39 -29.05
C LYS A 24 -2.54 32.90 -27.65
N ASN A 25 -3.74 33.19 -27.17
CA ASN A 25 -4.30 32.44 -26.07
C ASN A 25 -4.27 30.97 -26.52
N VAL A 26 -3.18 30.28 -26.21
CA VAL A 26 -3.19 28.85 -26.09
C VAL A 26 -4.16 28.66 -24.92
N LEU A 27 -5.47 28.53 -25.26
CA LEU A 27 -6.40 27.88 -24.37
C LEU A 27 -5.64 26.64 -23.96
N ALA A 28 -5.21 26.58 -22.70
CA ALA A 28 -4.73 25.34 -22.12
C ALA A 28 -5.86 24.38 -22.45
N GLN A 29 -5.60 23.52 -23.44
CA GLN A 29 -6.49 22.43 -23.76
C GLN A 29 -6.57 21.69 -22.45
N ASP A 30 -7.73 21.62 -21.86
CA ASP A 30 -7.99 20.98 -20.58
C ASP A 30 -7.47 19.55 -20.73
N ILE A 31 -6.21 19.33 -20.30
CA ILE A 31 -5.53 18.04 -20.45
C ILE A 31 -6.19 17.16 -19.40
N GLY A 32 -7.44 16.75 -19.74
CA GLY A 32 -8.04 15.53 -19.30
C GLY A 32 -8.07 15.32 -17.79
N GLY A 33 -8.81 16.15 -17.06
CA GLY A 33 -9.43 15.71 -15.82
C GLY A 33 -10.51 14.65 -16.13
N ALA A 34 -10.83 13.79 -15.15
CA ALA A 34 -11.95 12.87 -15.31
C ALA A 34 -13.21 13.67 -15.64
N ASP A 35 -13.83 13.37 -16.81
CA ASP A 35 -15.07 14.01 -17.26
C ASP A 35 -16.30 13.52 -16.46
N PHE A 36 -16.09 13.11 -15.21
CA PHE A 36 -17.12 12.72 -14.25
C PHE A 36 -16.62 12.78 -12.83
N SER A 37 -17.53 12.78 -11.89
CA SER A 37 -17.21 12.54 -10.48
C SER A 37 -18.11 11.46 -9.89
N ALA A 38 -17.59 10.72 -8.92
CA ALA A 38 -18.37 9.76 -8.14
C ALA A 38 -18.10 9.98 -6.65
N ARG A 39 -19.10 9.69 -5.81
CA ARG A 39 -18.94 9.74 -4.35
C ARG A 39 -19.87 8.76 -3.67
N PRO A 40 -19.43 8.11 -2.58
CA PRO A 40 -20.30 7.31 -1.74
C PRO A 40 -21.29 8.22 -0.98
N ILE A 41 -22.50 7.71 -0.76
CA ILE A 41 -23.44 8.30 0.19
C ILE A 41 -23.32 7.48 1.47
N LEU A 42 -22.91 8.14 2.56
CA LEU A 42 -22.67 7.46 3.83
C LEU A 42 -23.98 7.26 4.58
N GLU A 43 -24.14 6.08 5.19
CA GLU A 43 -25.36 5.59 5.81
C GLU A 43 -25.23 5.45 7.34
N LYS A 44 -26.34 5.06 7.99
CA LYS A 44 -26.41 4.93 9.47
C LYS A 44 -25.47 3.88 10.06
N HIS A 45 -25.11 2.84 9.29
CA HIS A 45 -24.19 1.78 9.72
C HIS A 45 -22.73 2.21 9.68
N GLN A 46 -22.45 3.43 9.25
CA GLN A 46 -21.10 3.96 9.16
C GLN A 46 -20.45 4.07 10.53
N THR A 47 -19.31 3.42 10.73
CA THR A 47 -18.54 3.48 11.99
C THR A 47 -17.79 4.80 12.14
N ASN A 48 -17.44 5.46 11.00
CA ASN A 48 -16.72 6.73 10.98
C ASN A 48 -17.21 7.62 9.84
N ASN A 49 -17.94 8.67 10.15
CA ASN A 49 -18.50 9.62 9.16
C ASN A 49 -17.48 10.62 8.59
N LYS A 50 -16.23 10.58 9.02
CA LYS A 50 -15.16 11.46 8.51
C LYS A 50 -14.41 10.87 7.33
N THR A 51 -14.70 9.61 6.95
CA THR A 51 -14.09 8.94 5.81
C THR A 51 -14.85 9.24 4.52
N GLY A 52 -14.16 9.27 3.40
CA GLY A 52 -14.77 9.39 2.06
C GLY A 52 -15.14 8.03 1.44
N TYR A 53 -15.35 6.98 2.27
CA TYR A 53 -15.63 5.61 1.87
C TYR A 53 -16.51 4.92 2.92
N TRP A 54 -17.07 3.75 2.59
CA TRP A 54 -17.91 3.00 3.52
C TRP A 54 -17.08 2.15 4.48
N TRP A 55 -17.28 2.36 5.78
CA TRP A 55 -16.80 1.50 6.84
C TRP A 55 -17.96 1.15 7.75
N LEU A 56 -18.51 -0.05 7.57
CA LEU A 56 -19.82 -0.44 8.09
C LEU A 56 -19.69 -1.45 9.23
N ASP A 57 -20.43 -1.23 10.30
CA ASP A 57 -20.68 -2.25 11.32
C ASP A 57 -21.84 -3.13 10.86
N VAL A 58 -21.59 -4.42 10.68
CA VAL A 58 -22.50 -5.36 10.04
C VAL A 58 -22.67 -6.64 10.86
N LYS A 59 -23.83 -7.30 10.71
CA LYS A 59 -24.13 -8.57 11.36
C LYS A 59 -24.33 -9.69 10.35
N PRO A 60 -23.95 -10.95 10.67
CA PRO A 60 -24.29 -12.10 9.85
C PRO A 60 -25.80 -12.19 9.57
N GLY A 61 -26.16 -12.45 8.32
CA GLY A 61 -27.54 -12.52 7.86
C GLY A 61 -28.20 -11.17 7.53
N GLU A 62 -27.51 -10.05 7.72
CA GLU A 62 -28.02 -8.71 7.46
C GLU A 62 -28.02 -8.37 5.96
N GLU A 63 -28.98 -7.54 5.54
CA GLU A 63 -29.03 -6.92 4.22
C GLU A 63 -28.86 -5.41 4.39
N ILE A 64 -27.88 -4.82 3.70
CA ILE A 64 -27.54 -3.39 3.79
C ILE A 64 -27.77 -2.74 2.44
N ASN A 65 -28.36 -1.55 2.45
CA ASN A 65 -28.59 -0.74 1.26
C ASN A 65 -27.74 0.52 1.35
N LEU A 66 -26.91 0.75 0.33
CA LEU A 66 -26.06 1.91 0.15
C LEU A 66 -26.41 2.60 -1.15
N GLU A 67 -25.87 3.79 -1.36
CA GLU A 67 -25.95 4.49 -2.64
C GLU A 67 -24.60 5.09 -3.03
N ILE A 68 -24.30 5.08 -4.32
CA ILE A 68 -23.23 5.87 -4.90
C ILE A 68 -23.81 6.90 -5.85
N GLN A 69 -23.41 8.16 -5.72
CA GLN A 69 -23.78 9.22 -6.65
C GLN A 69 -22.71 9.37 -7.72
N ILE A 70 -23.14 9.38 -9.00
CA ILE A 70 -22.27 9.63 -10.15
C ILE A 70 -22.81 10.89 -10.83
N ASN A 71 -21.94 11.87 -11.04
CA ASN A 71 -22.23 13.08 -11.81
C ASN A 71 -21.43 12.99 -13.10
N ASN A 72 -22.12 12.92 -14.22
CA ASN A 72 -21.50 12.86 -15.54
C ASN A 72 -21.09 14.27 -16.01
N GLY A 73 -20.12 14.32 -16.91
CA GLY A 73 -19.66 15.55 -17.54
C GLY A 73 -20.43 15.93 -18.78
N LYS A 74 -19.77 16.65 -19.69
CA LYS A 74 -20.38 17.31 -20.85
C LYS A 74 -20.77 16.39 -22.00
N GLN A 75 -20.42 15.11 -21.92
CA GLN A 75 -20.67 14.13 -22.97
C GLN A 75 -21.49 12.95 -22.43
N LYS A 76 -22.21 12.26 -23.32
CA LYS A 76 -22.84 10.99 -23.00
C LYS A 76 -21.75 9.93 -22.73
N ASN A 77 -21.76 9.34 -21.55
CA ASN A 77 -20.75 8.35 -21.13
C ASN A 77 -21.40 7.03 -20.69
N THR A 78 -20.66 5.96 -20.89
CA THR A 78 -20.97 4.63 -20.36
C THR A 78 -20.05 4.32 -19.20
N PHE A 79 -20.62 3.88 -18.09
CA PHE A 79 -19.87 3.53 -16.88
C PHE A 79 -20.05 2.06 -16.55
N ASP A 80 -18.95 1.40 -16.22
CA ASP A 80 -18.95 0.11 -15.53
C ASP A 80 -18.76 0.35 -14.04
N ILE A 81 -19.71 -0.16 -13.26
CA ILE A 81 -19.64 -0.14 -11.80
C ILE A 81 -19.40 -1.57 -11.37
N THR A 82 -18.32 -1.82 -10.62
CA THR A 82 -17.95 -3.16 -10.17
C THR A 82 -17.69 -3.22 -8.68
N SER A 83 -18.00 -4.35 -8.07
CA SER A 83 -17.61 -4.68 -6.70
C SER A 83 -16.53 -5.75 -6.72
N ASN A 84 -15.36 -5.44 -6.15
CA ASN A 84 -14.22 -6.33 -6.15
C ASN A 84 -13.66 -6.53 -4.75
N GLN A 85 -12.98 -7.66 -4.54
CA GLN A 85 -12.19 -7.92 -3.36
C GLN A 85 -10.97 -7.01 -3.32
N ALA A 86 -10.68 -6.38 -2.18
CA ALA A 86 -9.44 -5.66 -1.98
C ALA A 86 -8.28 -6.64 -1.77
N VAL A 87 -7.15 -6.31 -2.36
CA VAL A 87 -5.88 -7.00 -2.13
C VAL A 87 -4.77 -6.00 -1.82
N THR A 88 -3.72 -6.42 -1.16
CA THR A 88 -2.47 -5.66 -1.16
C THR A 88 -1.63 -6.13 -2.33
N ASN A 89 -1.28 -5.22 -3.23
CA ASN A 89 -0.54 -5.54 -4.45
C ASN A 89 0.99 -5.47 -4.23
N PRO A 90 1.82 -5.88 -5.21
CA PRO A 90 3.28 -5.83 -5.10
C PRO A 90 3.89 -4.43 -4.92
N ASN A 91 3.13 -3.35 -5.11
CA ASN A 91 3.55 -1.99 -4.78
C ASN A 91 3.25 -1.60 -3.32
N PHE A 92 2.79 -2.56 -2.53
CA PHE A 92 2.45 -2.41 -1.12
C PHE A 92 1.30 -1.43 -0.85
N VAL A 93 0.38 -1.29 -1.81
CA VAL A 93 -0.85 -0.51 -1.71
C VAL A 93 -2.08 -1.38 -1.92
N ILE A 94 -3.24 -0.90 -1.45
CA ILE A 94 -4.50 -1.60 -1.68
C ILE A 94 -4.94 -1.42 -3.13
N ASP A 95 -5.33 -2.53 -3.75
CA ASP A 95 -5.90 -2.59 -5.09
C ASP A 95 -7.32 -3.13 -5.02
N TYR A 96 -8.27 -2.44 -5.67
CA TYR A 96 -9.68 -2.78 -5.75
C TYR A 96 -10.12 -3.17 -7.17
N SER A 97 -9.18 -3.25 -8.12
CA SER A 97 -9.49 -3.40 -9.55
C SER A 97 -9.50 -4.83 -10.05
N LEU A 98 -8.91 -5.77 -9.27
CA LEU A 98 -8.67 -7.12 -9.74
C LEU A 98 -9.96 -7.94 -9.87
N LYS A 99 -10.03 -8.76 -10.92
CA LYS A 99 -11.05 -9.80 -11.06
C LYS A 99 -10.82 -10.91 -10.03
N LYS A 100 -11.86 -11.71 -9.77
CA LYS A 100 -11.89 -12.73 -8.72
C LYS A 100 -10.69 -13.69 -8.78
N GLU A 101 -10.39 -14.23 -9.95
CA GLU A 101 -9.31 -15.22 -10.17
C GLU A 101 -7.93 -14.61 -9.93
N GLU A 102 -7.77 -13.32 -10.25
CA GLU A 102 -6.51 -12.60 -10.03
C GLU A 102 -6.35 -12.20 -8.56
N ALA A 103 -7.41 -11.71 -7.93
CA ALA A 103 -7.40 -11.33 -6.52
C ALA A 103 -7.06 -12.50 -5.60
N HIS A 104 -7.52 -13.71 -5.90
CA HIS A 104 -7.24 -14.93 -5.13
C HIS A 104 -5.75 -15.27 -5.03
N LYS A 105 -4.92 -14.84 -5.99
CA LYS A 105 -3.46 -15.05 -5.95
C LYS A 105 -2.79 -14.29 -4.81
N TYR A 106 -3.41 -13.20 -4.35
CA TYR A 106 -2.91 -12.31 -3.30
C TYR A 106 -3.54 -12.57 -1.92
N LEU A 107 -4.32 -13.64 -1.79
CA LEU A 107 -5.05 -13.97 -0.57
C LEU A 107 -4.70 -15.37 -0.09
N SER A 108 -4.59 -15.55 1.23
CA SER A 108 -4.28 -16.82 1.89
C SER A 108 -5.52 -17.65 2.24
N SER A 109 -6.72 -17.08 2.12
CA SER A 109 -7.98 -17.73 2.47
C SER A 109 -9.05 -17.48 1.41
N THR A 110 -9.86 -18.49 1.16
CA THR A 110 -11.07 -18.42 0.32
C THR A 110 -12.35 -18.19 1.13
N LYS A 111 -12.25 -18.14 2.47
CA LYS A 111 -13.40 -17.98 3.38
C LYS A 111 -13.71 -16.52 3.68
N LEU A 112 -13.25 -15.59 2.86
CA LEU A 112 -13.53 -14.18 2.97
C LEU A 112 -14.95 -13.86 2.51
N PHE A 113 -15.45 -12.65 2.87
CA PHE A 113 -16.68 -12.14 2.27
C PHE A 113 -16.50 -12.02 0.74
N ASP A 114 -17.39 -12.63 -0.01
CA ASP A 114 -17.31 -12.63 -1.47
C ASP A 114 -17.99 -11.39 -2.04
N PHE A 115 -17.20 -10.33 -2.27
CA PHE A 115 -17.68 -9.06 -2.82
C PHE A 115 -18.19 -9.20 -4.26
N TYR A 116 -17.78 -10.23 -4.98
CA TYR A 116 -18.24 -10.48 -6.35
C TYR A 116 -19.66 -11.05 -6.39
N ASN A 117 -20.05 -11.85 -5.39
CA ASN A 117 -21.32 -12.58 -5.40
C ASN A 117 -22.36 -12.06 -4.39
N ASN A 118 -21.97 -11.21 -3.42
CA ASN A 118 -22.87 -10.73 -2.38
C ASN A 118 -23.17 -9.22 -2.45
N VAL A 119 -22.64 -8.52 -3.48
CA VAL A 119 -22.90 -7.10 -3.70
C VAL A 119 -23.66 -6.93 -5.02
N PHE A 120 -24.85 -6.35 -4.95
CA PHE A 120 -25.75 -6.11 -6.09
C PHE A 120 -25.79 -4.62 -6.39
N ILE A 121 -25.53 -4.23 -7.63
CA ILE A 121 -25.40 -2.85 -8.06
C ILE A 121 -26.59 -2.47 -8.93
N GLY A 122 -27.27 -1.37 -8.59
CA GLY A 122 -28.50 -0.94 -9.23
C GLY A 122 -29.63 -1.96 -8.98
N ASP A 123 -30.50 -2.10 -9.94
CA ASP A 123 -31.60 -3.07 -10.00
C ASP A 123 -31.18 -4.43 -10.59
N SER A 124 -29.86 -4.68 -10.66
CA SER A 124 -29.32 -5.91 -11.25
C SER A 124 -29.72 -7.14 -10.42
N LYS A 125 -30.18 -8.18 -11.10
CA LYS A 125 -30.36 -9.51 -10.51
C LYS A 125 -29.02 -10.26 -10.35
N ASN A 126 -28.01 -9.87 -11.13
CA ASN A 126 -26.67 -10.43 -11.09
C ASN A 126 -25.78 -9.61 -10.18
N PRO A 127 -25.04 -10.23 -9.25
CA PRO A 127 -24.12 -9.53 -8.37
C PRO A 127 -22.84 -9.08 -9.09
N GLY A 128 -22.06 -8.26 -8.42
CA GLY A 128 -20.69 -7.92 -8.75
C GLY A 128 -20.52 -6.77 -9.74
N SER A 129 -21.47 -6.55 -10.68
CA SER A 129 -21.28 -5.49 -11.67
C SER A 129 -22.58 -4.97 -12.29
N LYS A 130 -22.53 -3.73 -12.77
CA LYS A 130 -23.59 -3.09 -13.56
C LYS A 130 -22.98 -2.10 -14.54
N THR A 131 -23.44 -2.13 -15.79
CA THR A 131 -23.17 -1.08 -16.78
C THR A 131 -24.34 -0.12 -16.83
N ILE A 132 -24.06 1.18 -16.83
CA ILE A 132 -25.06 2.25 -16.98
C ILE A 132 -24.62 3.25 -18.05
N VAL A 133 -25.58 3.95 -18.63
CA VAL A 133 -25.35 5.08 -19.54
C VAL A 133 -25.93 6.33 -18.90
N LEU A 134 -25.16 7.40 -18.86
CA LEU A 134 -25.59 8.72 -18.42
C LEU A 134 -25.47 9.70 -19.56
N GLN A 135 -26.49 10.59 -19.70
CA GLN A 135 -26.45 11.67 -20.65
C GLN A 135 -25.50 12.78 -20.17
N ALA A 136 -25.20 13.74 -21.04
CA ALA A 136 -24.43 14.92 -20.67
C ALA A 136 -25.08 15.62 -19.46
N ASP A 137 -24.25 16.03 -18.51
CA ASP A 137 -24.64 16.72 -17.27
C ASP A 137 -25.62 15.93 -16.35
N GLU A 138 -25.88 14.64 -16.65
CA GLU A 138 -26.77 13.81 -15.84
C GLU A 138 -26.10 13.42 -14.52
N SER A 139 -26.86 13.56 -13.43
CA SER A 139 -26.46 13.10 -12.08
C SER A 139 -27.39 11.98 -11.63
N LYS A 140 -26.85 10.85 -11.20
CA LYS A 140 -27.65 9.68 -10.82
C LYS A 140 -27.13 9.01 -9.57
N LYS A 141 -28.07 8.66 -8.68
CA LYS A 141 -27.80 7.78 -7.54
C LYS A 141 -28.03 6.34 -7.97
N ILE A 142 -27.06 5.49 -7.70
CA ILE A 142 -27.11 4.07 -7.99
C ILE A 142 -27.19 3.33 -6.66
N PRO A 143 -28.26 2.58 -6.38
CA PRO A 143 -28.37 1.77 -5.18
C PRO A 143 -27.39 0.60 -5.21
N ILE A 144 -26.86 0.24 -4.04
CA ILE A 144 -25.96 -0.89 -3.84
C ILE A 144 -26.52 -1.69 -2.68
N LYS A 145 -26.86 -2.96 -2.92
CA LYS A 145 -27.38 -3.86 -1.91
C LYS A 145 -26.31 -4.89 -1.55
N ILE A 146 -26.01 -5.05 -0.29
CA ILE A 146 -25.03 -6.00 0.25
C ILE A 146 -25.80 -7.05 1.05
N LYS A 147 -25.59 -8.33 0.74
CA LYS A 147 -26.16 -9.45 1.51
C LYS A 147 -25.06 -10.10 2.31
N ILE A 148 -25.12 -9.97 3.64
CA ILE A 148 -24.18 -10.60 4.54
C ILE A 148 -24.62 -12.05 4.78
N PRO A 149 -23.84 -13.07 4.37
CA PRO A 149 -24.21 -14.47 4.63
C PRO A 149 -24.36 -14.74 6.13
N ALA A 150 -25.36 -15.51 6.53
CA ALA A 150 -25.54 -15.92 7.94
C ALA A 150 -24.33 -16.74 8.46
N SER A 151 -23.60 -17.39 7.56
CA SER A 151 -22.39 -18.14 7.88
C SER A 151 -21.11 -17.28 7.95
N TRP A 152 -21.18 -15.98 7.64
CA TRP A 152 -20.02 -15.08 7.68
C TRP A 152 -19.54 -14.90 9.13
N LYS A 153 -18.26 -15.13 9.36
CA LYS A 153 -17.64 -15.12 10.70
C LYS A 153 -16.38 -14.25 10.78
N ASN A 154 -16.03 -13.56 9.70
CA ASN A 154 -14.86 -12.71 9.68
C ASN A 154 -15.10 -11.44 10.51
N ASN A 155 -14.07 -10.98 11.22
CA ASN A 155 -14.15 -9.72 11.96
C ASN A 155 -14.15 -8.52 11.02
N ILE A 156 -13.38 -8.62 9.92
CA ILE A 156 -13.27 -7.55 8.92
C ILE A 156 -13.07 -8.15 7.53
N SER A 157 -13.73 -7.58 6.55
CA SER A 157 -13.54 -7.87 5.13
C SER A 157 -13.50 -6.56 4.35
N ILE A 158 -12.62 -6.49 3.35
CA ILE A 158 -12.40 -5.27 2.58
C ILE A 158 -12.58 -5.57 1.11
N GLY A 159 -13.41 -4.77 0.46
CA GLY A 159 -13.59 -4.69 -0.97
C GLY A 159 -13.63 -3.25 -1.44
N GLY A 160 -13.98 -3.05 -2.69
CA GLY A 160 -14.16 -1.73 -3.26
C GLY A 160 -15.25 -1.69 -4.30
N ILE A 161 -15.88 -0.53 -4.41
CA ILE A 161 -16.78 -0.19 -5.51
C ILE A 161 -16.00 0.69 -6.48
N ASN A 162 -15.86 0.23 -7.72
CA ASN A 162 -15.18 0.97 -8.78
C ASN A 162 -16.21 1.51 -9.76
N VAL A 163 -16.01 2.76 -10.18
CA VAL A 163 -16.78 3.43 -11.24
C VAL A 163 -15.80 3.77 -12.34
N THR A 164 -15.86 3.06 -13.46
CA THR A 164 -14.94 3.21 -14.59
C THR A 164 -15.69 3.71 -15.80
N ARG A 165 -15.26 4.84 -16.38
CA ARG A 165 -15.77 5.33 -17.65
C ARG A 165 -15.21 4.45 -18.78
N ARG A 166 -16.06 4.00 -19.69
CA ARG A 166 -15.61 3.35 -20.91
C ARG A 166 -15.08 4.37 -21.91
N ALA A 167 -14.14 3.96 -22.74
CA ALA A 167 -13.75 4.73 -23.92
C ALA A 167 -14.97 4.95 -24.85
N THR A 168 -15.11 6.16 -25.36
CA THR A 168 -16.11 6.47 -26.40
C THR A 168 -15.69 5.83 -27.74
N GLU A 169 -16.62 5.78 -28.70
CA GLU A 169 -16.29 5.24 -30.02
C GLU A 169 -15.21 6.09 -30.73
N GLU A 170 -15.23 7.41 -30.51
CA GLU A 170 -14.22 8.33 -31.07
C GLU A 170 -12.83 8.10 -30.44
N GLU A 171 -12.77 7.82 -29.14
CA GLU A 171 -11.52 7.53 -28.42
C GLU A 171 -10.92 6.18 -28.82
N LYS A 172 -11.74 5.16 -29.15
CA LYS A 172 -11.24 3.81 -29.51
C LYS A 172 -10.35 3.79 -30.76
N GLY A 173 -10.46 4.80 -31.61
CA GLY A 173 -9.58 4.96 -32.80
C GLY A 173 -8.25 5.66 -32.52
N GLN A 174 -8.01 6.13 -31.29
CA GLN A 174 -6.82 6.87 -30.92
C GLN A 174 -5.72 5.91 -30.44
N SER A 175 -4.45 6.29 -30.68
CA SER A 175 -3.29 5.50 -30.26
C SER A 175 -3.08 5.49 -28.72
N LEU A 176 -3.65 6.47 -28.00
CA LEU A 176 -3.65 6.58 -26.53
C LEU A 176 -5.03 7.05 -26.07
N VAL A 177 -5.62 6.30 -25.15
CA VAL A 177 -6.91 6.61 -24.53
C VAL A 177 -6.75 6.64 -23.02
N ASN A 178 -7.15 7.74 -22.40
CA ASN A 178 -7.18 7.86 -20.94
C ASN A 178 -8.51 7.33 -20.38
N ILE A 179 -8.44 6.23 -19.65
CA ILE A 179 -9.59 5.67 -18.94
C ILE A 179 -9.52 6.09 -17.48
N TYR A 180 -10.54 6.79 -17.03
CA TYR A 180 -10.65 7.25 -15.64
C TYR A 180 -11.53 6.30 -14.84
N SER A 181 -11.06 5.98 -13.64
CA SER A 181 -11.78 5.17 -12.66
C SER A 181 -11.69 5.81 -11.27
N SER A 182 -12.81 5.78 -10.56
CA SER A 182 -12.90 6.15 -9.14
C SER A 182 -13.16 4.89 -8.33
N ALA A 183 -12.34 4.61 -7.31
CA ALA A 183 -12.49 3.46 -6.44
C ALA A 183 -12.80 3.92 -5.02
N PHE A 184 -13.77 3.29 -4.37
CA PHE A 184 -14.19 3.57 -3.00
C PHE A 184 -14.11 2.30 -2.17
N ALA A 185 -13.36 2.35 -1.07
CA ALA A 185 -13.30 1.22 -0.15
C ALA A 185 -14.69 0.91 0.43
N LEU A 186 -14.97 -0.38 0.53
CA LEU A 186 -16.13 -0.95 1.23
C LEU A 186 -15.61 -1.89 2.29
N ILE A 187 -15.59 -1.42 3.54
CA ILE A 187 -15.10 -2.17 4.69
C ILE A 187 -16.32 -2.66 5.47
N LEU A 188 -16.42 -3.99 5.62
CA LEU A 188 -17.42 -4.66 6.43
C LEU A 188 -16.75 -5.14 7.71
N GLN A 189 -17.22 -4.70 8.87
CA GLN A 189 -16.69 -5.06 10.17
C GLN A 189 -17.80 -5.66 11.04
N SER A 190 -17.49 -6.75 11.75
CA SER A 190 -18.36 -7.33 12.75
C SER A 190 -17.62 -7.39 14.08
N GLY A 191 -18.08 -6.60 15.04
CA GLY A 191 -17.46 -6.51 16.35
C GLY A 191 -16.22 -5.61 16.39
N ARG A 192 -15.43 -5.76 17.48
CA ARG A 192 -14.24 -4.93 17.72
C ARG A 192 -13.05 -5.41 16.91
N GLN A 193 -12.36 -4.51 16.26
CA GLN A 193 -11.09 -4.81 15.57
C GLN A 193 -9.99 -5.12 16.61
N ASP A 194 -9.19 -6.16 16.32
CA ASP A 194 -7.95 -6.44 17.05
C ASP A 194 -6.84 -5.52 16.51
N ASP A 195 -6.21 -4.73 17.37
CA ASP A 195 -5.13 -3.80 17.03
C ASP A 195 -3.74 -4.46 17.07
N SER A 196 -3.68 -5.81 17.21
CA SER A 196 -2.41 -6.52 17.25
C SER A 196 -1.66 -6.41 15.91
N PHE A 197 -0.38 -6.07 15.95
CA PHE A 197 0.49 -6.18 14.77
C PHE A 197 0.93 -7.63 14.62
N SER A 198 0.49 -8.29 13.56
CA SER A 198 0.75 -9.71 13.32
C SER A 198 0.80 -9.99 11.82
N VAL A 199 2.01 -10.09 11.29
CA VAL A 199 2.28 -10.54 9.93
C VAL A 199 3.39 -11.59 9.94
N SER A 200 3.41 -12.49 8.98
CA SER A 200 4.51 -13.42 8.75
C SER A 200 5.39 -12.90 7.64
N LEU A 201 6.70 -12.95 7.85
CA LEU A 201 7.73 -12.53 6.91
C LEU A 201 8.60 -13.73 6.56
N SER A 202 8.86 -13.97 5.29
CA SER A 202 9.73 -15.04 4.85
C SER A 202 10.44 -14.71 3.53
N ALA A 203 11.46 -15.50 3.19
CA ALA A 203 11.99 -15.50 1.84
C ALA A 203 10.88 -15.91 0.86
N GLY A 204 10.78 -15.21 -0.26
CA GLY A 204 9.93 -15.55 -1.39
C GLY A 204 10.71 -16.35 -2.44
N ASP A 205 10.48 -16.08 -3.71
CA ASP A 205 11.27 -16.67 -4.79
C ASP A 205 12.64 -16.00 -4.86
N LEU A 206 13.69 -16.84 -4.88
CA LEU A 206 15.08 -16.40 -4.86
C LEU A 206 15.83 -17.00 -6.03
N LYS A 207 16.23 -16.14 -6.98
CA LYS A 207 17.16 -16.42 -8.07
C LYS A 207 18.38 -15.50 -7.93
N THR A 208 19.41 -15.70 -8.73
CA THR A 208 20.61 -14.86 -8.68
C THR A 208 20.33 -13.42 -9.11
N ASP A 209 19.45 -13.21 -10.07
CA ASP A 209 19.08 -11.96 -10.75
C ASP A 209 17.67 -11.44 -10.36
N GLU A 210 16.88 -12.25 -9.66
CA GLU A 210 15.52 -11.91 -9.23
C GLU A 210 15.29 -12.43 -7.81
N GLN A 211 14.92 -11.56 -6.88
CA GLN A 211 14.64 -11.95 -5.50
C GLN A 211 13.36 -11.30 -5.01
N SER A 212 12.62 -12.03 -4.20
CA SER A 212 11.44 -11.52 -3.52
C SER A 212 11.41 -11.92 -2.04
N ILE A 213 10.63 -11.21 -1.27
CA ILE A 213 10.20 -11.63 0.07
C ILE A 213 8.71 -11.94 0.04
N ARG A 214 8.27 -12.82 0.92
CA ARG A 214 6.85 -13.14 1.13
C ARG A 214 6.36 -12.52 2.42
N LEU A 215 5.26 -11.79 2.33
CA LEU A 215 4.52 -11.26 3.45
C LEU A 215 3.13 -11.89 3.48
N GLN A 216 2.71 -12.35 4.67
CA GLN A 216 1.38 -12.92 4.87
C GLN A 216 0.71 -12.35 6.11
N ASN A 217 -0.56 -11.98 5.97
CA ASN A 217 -1.44 -11.64 7.08
C ASN A 217 -2.51 -12.73 7.20
N TYR A 218 -2.33 -13.66 8.15
CA TYR A 218 -3.28 -14.78 8.34
C TYR A 218 -4.52 -14.41 9.15
N LYS A 219 -4.60 -13.16 9.62
CA LYS A 219 -5.68 -12.70 10.47
C LYS A 219 -6.66 -11.81 9.71
N ASP A 220 -7.88 -11.73 10.24
CA ASP A 220 -8.92 -10.78 9.81
C ASP A 220 -8.66 -9.40 10.42
N ILE A 221 -7.47 -8.84 10.17
CA ILE A 221 -7.00 -7.56 10.69
C ILE A 221 -6.46 -6.72 9.55
N LEU A 222 -6.88 -5.47 9.48
CA LEU A 222 -6.29 -4.47 8.59
C LEU A 222 -5.03 -3.89 9.25
N GLN A 223 -3.88 -4.03 8.57
CA GLN A 223 -2.61 -3.48 9.04
C GLN A 223 -2.26 -2.22 8.24
N GLU A 224 -2.69 -1.07 8.72
CA GLU A 224 -2.40 0.23 8.10
C GLU A 224 -1.04 0.77 8.55
N LYS A 225 -0.51 1.72 7.76
CA LYS A 225 0.73 2.46 8.08
C LYS A 225 1.92 1.55 8.43
N THR A 226 2.00 0.40 7.77
CA THR A 226 3.09 -0.54 7.97
C THR A 226 4.29 -0.13 7.13
N LYS A 227 5.45 0.08 7.77
CA LYS A 227 6.73 0.20 7.11
C LYS A 227 7.29 -1.19 6.84
N LEU A 228 7.87 -1.42 5.65
CA LEU A 228 8.47 -2.70 5.29
C LEU A 228 9.82 -2.47 4.63
N GLN A 229 10.84 -3.13 5.17
CA GLN A 229 12.20 -3.05 4.67
C GLN A 229 12.77 -4.46 4.51
N ALA A 230 13.54 -4.67 3.44
CA ALA A 230 14.32 -5.89 3.26
C ALA A 230 15.65 -5.57 2.60
N THR A 231 16.69 -6.32 2.95
CA THR A 231 18.03 -6.19 2.35
C THR A 231 18.69 -7.55 2.21
N ILE A 232 19.40 -7.75 1.09
CA ILE A 232 20.34 -8.85 0.94
C ILE A 232 21.76 -8.27 0.92
N LYS A 233 22.62 -8.76 1.83
CA LYS A 233 24.01 -8.32 1.97
C LYS A 233 24.95 -9.52 2.03
N ASP A 234 26.18 -9.32 1.57
CA ASP A 234 27.26 -10.30 1.80
C ASP A 234 27.85 -10.16 3.20
N GLN A 235 28.79 -11.05 3.55
CA GLN A 235 29.48 -11.05 4.84
C GLN A 235 30.31 -9.77 5.12
N LYS A 236 30.64 -9.00 4.06
CA LYS A 236 31.35 -7.72 4.17
C LYS A 236 30.37 -6.53 4.31
N GLY A 237 29.07 -6.78 4.32
CA GLY A 237 28.03 -5.76 4.40
C GLY A 237 27.70 -5.09 3.07
N THR A 238 28.22 -5.57 1.93
CA THR A 238 27.90 -5.06 0.61
C THR A 238 26.45 -5.35 0.27
N LEU A 239 25.70 -4.33 -0.16
CA LEU A 239 24.28 -4.43 -0.52
C LEU A 239 24.12 -5.00 -1.94
N TYR A 240 23.36 -6.09 -2.05
CA TYR A 240 23.01 -6.76 -3.31
C TYR A 240 21.59 -6.45 -3.75
N SER A 241 20.63 -6.48 -2.82
CA SER A 241 19.23 -6.16 -3.13
C SER A 241 18.57 -5.45 -1.96
N SER A 242 17.55 -4.66 -2.25
CA SER A 242 16.82 -3.93 -1.21
C SER A 242 15.35 -3.69 -1.56
N LEU A 243 14.53 -3.54 -0.54
CA LEU A 243 13.16 -3.07 -0.58
C LEU A 243 12.98 -2.06 0.56
N ASP A 244 12.32 -0.94 0.30
CA ASP A 244 12.00 0.06 1.33
C ASP A 244 10.67 0.73 1.02
N TYR A 245 9.63 0.32 1.74
CA TYR A 245 8.32 0.98 1.74
C TYR A 245 8.14 1.72 3.07
N SER A 246 8.10 3.03 3.01
CA SER A 246 7.94 3.91 4.19
C SER A 246 6.56 3.78 4.83
N SER A 247 5.54 3.40 4.07
CA SER A 247 4.18 3.14 4.53
C SER A 247 3.42 2.30 3.51
N GLY A 248 2.60 1.38 4.00
CA GLY A 248 1.69 0.58 3.20
C GLY A 248 0.55 0.05 4.03
N THR A 249 -0.40 -0.60 3.38
CA THR A 249 -1.56 -1.20 4.04
C THR A 249 -1.69 -2.65 3.62
N ILE A 250 -1.78 -3.55 4.61
CA ILE A 250 -1.90 -4.98 4.40
C ILE A 250 -3.34 -5.38 4.74
N VAL A 251 -4.08 -5.81 3.72
CA VAL A 251 -5.48 -6.26 3.91
C VAL A 251 -5.55 -7.56 4.71
N PRO A 252 -6.69 -7.86 5.34
CA PRO A 252 -6.95 -9.16 5.96
C PRO A 252 -6.65 -10.32 5.00
N ASN A 253 -6.02 -11.36 5.52
CA ASN A 253 -5.67 -12.58 4.76
C ASN A 253 -4.77 -12.35 3.52
N ALA A 254 -4.03 -11.25 3.46
CA ALA A 254 -3.09 -10.99 2.38
C ALA A 254 -1.96 -12.04 2.32
N LYS A 255 -1.58 -12.39 1.08
CA LYS A 255 -0.40 -13.21 0.77
C LYS A 255 0.28 -12.60 -0.45
N ILE A 256 1.46 -12.01 -0.25
CA ILE A 256 2.11 -11.18 -1.28
C ILE A 256 3.57 -11.56 -1.40
N ASP A 257 4.03 -11.72 -2.62
CA ASP A 257 5.44 -11.77 -2.95
C ASP A 257 5.87 -10.38 -3.45
N LEU A 258 6.83 -9.78 -2.74
CA LEU A 258 7.29 -8.42 -2.96
C LEU A 258 8.69 -8.46 -3.56
N PRO A 259 8.88 -7.99 -4.81
CA PRO A 259 10.17 -8.03 -5.46
C PRO A 259 11.16 -7.07 -4.80
N LEU A 260 12.40 -7.51 -4.70
CA LEU A 260 13.52 -6.68 -4.27
C LEU A 260 14.14 -5.95 -5.46
N ASN A 261 14.58 -4.73 -5.23
CA ASN A 261 15.36 -4.00 -6.22
C ASN A 261 16.79 -4.57 -6.23
N VAL A 262 17.13 -5.32 -7.28
CA VAL A 262 18.42 -5.96 -7.47
C VAL A 262 19.45 -4.92 -7.94
N LYS A 263 20.50 -4.72 -7.13
CA LYS A 263 21.63 -3.85 -7.45
C LYS A 263 22.81 -4.63 -8.01
N LYS A 264 22.97 -5.87 -7.57
CA LYS A 264 24.02 -6.80 -8.01
C LYS A 264 23.45 -8.23 -7.95
N GLU A 265 23.82 -9.04 -8.91
CA GLU A 265 23.49 -10.47 -8.93
C GLU A 265 24.21 -11.23 -7.81
N LEU A 266 23.51 -12.22 -7.25
CA LEU A 266 24.11 -13.14 -6.28
C LEU A 266 25.09 -14.07 -6.99
N GLN A 267 26.29 -14.28 -6.43
CA GLN A 267 27.37 -15.03 -7.04
C GLN A 267 27.39 -16.49 -6.53
N LYS A 268 27.73 -17.42 -7.43
CA LYS A 268 27.88 -18.84 -7.11
C LYS A 268 28.92 -19.08 -6.02
N GLY A 269 28.67 -20.05 -5.17
CA GLY A 269 29.56 -20.43 -4.07
C GLY A 269 29.61 -19.45 -2.89
N LYS A 270 28.77 -18.37 -2.93
CA LYS A 270 28.76 -17.37 -1.86
C LYS A 270 27.53 -17.45 -0.97
N GLU A 271 27.68 -16.88 0.21
CA GLU A 271 26.65 -16.77 1.24
C GLU A 271 26.25 -15.31 1.44
N TYR A 272 24.97 -15.10 1.78
CA TYR A 272 24.37 -13.79 1.97
C TYR A 272 23.40 -13.83 3.14
N GLU A 273 23.16 -12.68 3.75
CA GLU A 273 22.12 -12.48 4.73
C GLU A 273 20.94 -11.75 4.10
N LEU A 274 19.75 -12.34 4.15
CA LEU A 274 18.47 -11.67 3.89
C LEU A 274 17.89 -11.23 5.22
N SER A 275 17.76 -9.93 5.44
CA SER A 275 17.08 -9.34 6.59
C SER A 275 15.79 -8.69 6.15
N ILE A 276 14.66 -9.02 6.81
CA ILE A 276 13.32 -8.48 6.54
C ILE A 276 12.80 -7.86 7.83
N MET A 277 12.25 -6.66 7.75
CA MET A 277 11.71 -5.93 8.89
C MET A 277 10.40 -5.26 8.54
N ALA A 278 9.36 -5.53 9.31
CA ALA A 278 8.08 -4.84 9.26
C ALA A 278 7.82 -4.08 10.55
N THR A 279 7.42 -2.81 10.45
CA THR A 279 7.19 -1.94 11.62
C THR A 279 5.84 -1.25 11.49
N LYS A 280 5.06 -1.29 12.56
CA LYS A 280 3.82 -0.51 12.73
C LYS A 280 3.87 0.14 14.10
N GLU A 281 3.83 1.48 14.13
CA GLU A 281 3.99 2.25 15.35
C GLU A 281 5.30 1.87 16.09
N ASP A 282 5.22 1.43 17.33
CA ASP A 282 6.34 0.98 18.18
C ASP A 282 6.68 -0.51 18.03
N LYS A 283 5.85 -1.28 17.29
CA LYS A 283 6.00 -2.72 17.12
C LYS A 283 6.83 -3.04 15.88
N THR A 284 7.87 -3.85 16.06
CA THR A 284 8.75 -4.31 14.96
C THR A 284 8.84 -5.82 14.94
N LEU A 285 8.61 -6.41 13.78
CA LEU A 285 8.86 -7.81 13.46
C LEU A 285 10.10 -7.88 12.58
N LYS A 286 11.02 -8.77 12.89
CA LYS A 286 12.26 -8.97 12.14
C LYS A 286 12.52 -10.44 11.91
N GLU A 287 12.82 -10.79 10.65
CA GLU A 287 13.28 -12.12 10.25
C GLU A 287 14.61 -12.00 9.52
N THR A 288 15.47 -12.99 9.71
CA THR A 288 16.79 -13.02 9.08
C THR A 288 17.10 -14.43 8.61
N TYR A 289 17.49 -14.56 7.33
CA TYR A 289 17.78 -15.83 6.66
C TYR A 289 19.19 -15.83 6.12
N LEU A 290 19.88 -16.98 6.23
CA LEU A 290 21.13 -17.23 5.54
C LEU A 290 20.82 -17.83 4.17
N LEU A 291 21.30 -17.19 3.11
CA LEU A 291 21.18 -17.64 1.73
C LEU A 291 22.52 -18.19 1.26
N LYS A 292 22.49 -19.29 0.53
CA LYS A 292 23.67 -19.87 -0.13
C LYS A 292 23.38 -20.10 -1.60
N VAL A 293 24.25 -19.62 -2.47
CA VAL A 293 24.19 -19.89 -3.91
C VAL A 293 25.08 -21.09 -4.21
N ASP A 294 24.50 -22.18 -4.71
CA ASP A 294 25.27 -23.37 -5.08
C ASP A 294 26.03 -23.18 -6.41
N ASP A 295 26.85 -24.16 -6.78
CA ASP A 295 27.66 -24.11 -8.00
C ASP A 295 26.84 -24.09 -9.28
N LYS A 296 25.56 -24.52 -9.22
CA LYS A 296 24.60 -24.48 -10.31
C LYS A 296 23.89 -23.10 -10.42
N GLY A 297 24.10 -22.21 -9.44
CA GLY A 297 23.44 -20.91 -9.36
C GLY A 297 22.07 -20.95 -8.68
N LYS A 298 21.69 -22.03 -8.02
CA LYS A 298 20.45 -22.11 -7.26
C LYS A 298 20.66 -21.45 -5.89
N VAL A 299 19.78 -20.51 -5.55
CA VAL A 299 19.74 -19.88 -4.22
C VAL A 299 18.98 -20.79 -3.27
N GLN A 300 19.56 -21.09 -2.13
CA GLN A 300 18.99 -21.91 -1.08
C GLN A 300 18.91 -21.12 0.20
N VAL A 301 17.79 -21.23 0.92
CA VAL A 301 17.63 -20.75 2.30
C VAL A 301 18.15 -21.85 3.22
N THR A 302 19.28 -21.63 3.88
CA THR A 302 19.92 -22.66 4.70
C THR A 302 19.45 -22.63 6.15
N SER A 303 19.10 -21.46 6.69
CA SER A 303 18.54 -21.31 8.04
C SER A 303 17.91 -19.94 8.22
N ALA A 304 16.89 -19.86 9.09
CA ALA A 304 16.51 -18.61 9.71
C ALA A 304 17.50 -18.35 10.86
N LEU A 305 18.21 -17.24 10.78
CA LEU A 305 19.11 -16.84 11.86
C LEU A 305 18.27 -16.38 13.05
N LYS A 306 18.24 -17.13 14.13
CA LYS A 306 17.65 -16.64 15.39
C LYS A 306 18.38 -15.35 15.76
N PRO A 307 17.66 -14.28 16.19
CA PRO A 307 18.33 -13.06 16.66
C PRO A 307 19.31 -13.46 17.76
N GLN A 308 20.62 -13.30 17.49
CA GLN A 308 21.63 -13.47 18.52
C GLN A 308 21.35 -12.41 19.58
N LYS A 309 20.87 -12.82 20.75
CA LYS A 309 20.94 -12.00 21.95
C LYS A 309 22.42 -11.63 22.07
N ASN A 310 22.73 -10.35 21.81
CA ASN A 310 24.11 -9.85 21.88
C ASN A 310 24.69 -10.17 23.24
N LYS A 311 25.41 -11.29 23.33
CA LYS A 311 26.16 -11.68 24.55
C LYS A 311 27.17 -10.60 24.93
N SER A 312 27.69 -9.85 23.94
CA SER A 312 28.55 -8.70 24.16
C SER A 312 27.89 -7.57 24.97
N PHE A 313 26.60 -7.28 24.75
CA PHE A 313 25.91 -6.26 25.55
C PHE A 313 25.62 -6.72 26.97
N GLN A 314 25.33 -8.01 27.18
CA GLN A 314 25.21 -8.60 28.52
C GLN A 314 26.56 -8.66 29.25
N LEU A 315 27.66 -8.95 28.56
CA LEU A 315 29.01 -8.91 29.12
C LEU A 315 29.46 -7.49 29.48
N ILE A 316 29.12 -6.49 28.69
CA ILE A 316 29.37 -5.07 29.00
C ILE A 316 28.58 -4.64 30.24
N LEU A 317 27.28 -4.99 30.33
CA LEU A 317 26.46 -4.70 31.51
C LEU A 317 26.99 -5.42 32.78
N LEU A 318 27.41 -6.68 32.68
CA LEU A 318 28.02 -7.42 33.77
C LEU A 318 29.38 -6.82 34.16
N GLY A 319 30.20 -6.38 33.20
CA GLY A 319 31.46 -5.69 33.43
C GLY A 319 31.29 -4.35 34.15
N LEU A 320 30.28 -3.54 33.74
CA LEU A 320 29.97 -2.29 34.42
C LEU A 320 29.40 -2.50 35.82
N ALA A 321 28.59 -3.54 36.05
CA ALA A 321 28.10 -3.89 37.37
C ALA A 321 29.23 -4.35 38.30
N ALA A 322 30.17 -5.14 37.80
CA ALA A 322 31.36 -5.57 38.56
C ALA A 322 32.27 -4.39 38.93
N LEU A 323 32.46 -3.42 38.02
CA LEU A 323 33.20 -2.19 38.29
C LEU A 323 32.52 -1.30 39.34
N ALA A 324 31.19 -1.21 39.33
CA ALA A 324 30.42 -0.45 40.31
C ALA A 324 30.54 -1.09 41.72
N ILE A 325 30.48 -2.43 41.82
CA ILE A 325 30.61 -3.17 43.08
C ILE A 325 32.07 -3.08 43.59
N GLY A 326 33.05 -3.21 42.70
CA GLY A 326 34.49 -3.08 43.04
C GLY A 326 34.84 -1.68 43.52
N GLY A 327 34.30 -0.62 42.85
CA GLY A 327 34.49 0.77 43.26
C GLY A 327 33.89 1.07 44.65
N ALA A 328 32.71 0.57 44.94
CA ALA A 328 32.08 0.73 46.26
C ALA A 328 32.87 0.02 47.37
N GLY A 329 33.41 -1.18 47.09
CA GLY A 329 34.28 -1.92 48.02
C GLY A 329 35.56 -1.15 48.39
N ILE A 330 36.20 -0.51 47.41
CA ILE A 330 37.43 0.29 47.64
C ILE A 330 37.13 1.55 48.49
N ILE A 331 35.98 2.21 48.26
CA ILE A 331 35.56 3.39 49.05
C ILE A 331 35.28 2.98 50.50
N ILE A 332 34.55 1.86 50.72
CA ILE A 332 34.25 1.35 52.07
C ILE A 332 35.52 0.95 52.80
N TYR A 333 36.45 0.27 52.12
CA TYR A 333 37.76 -0.11 52.71
C TYR A 333 38.64 1.09 53.05
N GLY A 334 38.68 2.10 52.16
CA GLY A 334 39.43 3.34 52.37
C GLY A 334 38.90 4.19 53.53
N THR A 335 37.57 4.25 53.71
CA THR A 335 36.93 4.98 54.83
C THR A 335 37.11 4.27 56.18
N LYS A 336 37.13 2.91 56.21
CA LYS A 336 37.38 2.12 57.43
C LYS A 336 38.82 2.29 57.91
N LYS A 337 39.81 2.37 56.99
CA LYS A 337 41.25 2.56 57.33
C LYS A 337 41.55 3.96 57.86
N ARG A 338 40.75 4.96 57.51
CA ARG A 338 40.90 6.35 58.06
C ARG A 338 40.28 6.51 59.45
N LYS A 339 39.29 5.72 59.85
CA LYS A 339 38.68 5.76 61.19
C LYS A 339 39.45 4.91 62.24
N GLY A 340 40.43 4.13 61.87
CA GLY A 340 41.30 3.34 62.77
C GLY A 340 42.60 4.04 63.16
N LYS A 341 42.81 5.30 62.82
CA LYS A 341 43.99 6.11 63.25
C LYS A 341 43.50 7.42 63.88
N LYS A 342 42.74 7.33 64.94
CA LYS A 342 42.58 8.39 65.96
C LYS A 342 42.58 7.73 67.31
#